data_0563b16a4c25ca8b2e58ea15ced5c6c7
#
_entry.id   0563b16a4c25ca8b2e58ea15ced5c6c7
#
_cell.length_a   1.000
_cell.length_b   1.000
_cell.length_c   1.000
_cell.angle_alpha   90.00
_cell.angle_beta   90.00
_cell.angle_gamma   90.00
#
_symmetry.space_group_name_H-M   'P 1'
#
loop_
_entity.id
_entity.type
_entity.pdbx_description
1 polymer ?
#
loop_
_entity_poly.entity_id
_entity_poly.type
_entity_poly.pdbx_seq_one_letter_code
_entity_poly.pdbx_strand_id
1 'polypeptide(L)'
;MARRFILCSACLVILIWVLACTTTPKYNFPQGSRVGIINLLESYATHQNFSSFATKNFTKTYPVDWEMPAYAEGRLRTLLEKDARFTVVEIKVSEELTREQLRLNMIEQVILSETAPPTVPPQGARSLDAVSDPYDVQVVVVIGSYSGPGPFRSKDVQFEVQGYGLFTRKLFSGKLGSVFGGLFSFRKAYSYAQIGVVVYKVQPVIYVHAARTIAKGRHLRPIKDFNWDVDLQNLPESELDQAKFPIQGYINEAVNKALQKANLTAPPPPKKVREMDQPPSL
;
A
#
# COMPACT_ATOMS: atom_id res chain seq x y z
N MET A 1 -52.77 19.76 -0.28
CA MET A 1 -51.83 19.56 0.85
C MET A 1 -51.18 18.17 0.86
N ALA A 2 -51.82 17.10 0.45
CA ALA A 2 -51.28 15.72 0.46
C ALA A 2 -49.98 15.49 -0.32
N ARG A 3 -49.77 16.12 -1.49
CA ARG A 3 -48.57 15.93 -2.32
C ARG A 3 -47.26 16.45 -1.67
N ARG A 4 -47.29 17.42 -0.79
CA ARG A 4 -46.10 17.94 -0.11
C ARG A 4 -45.64 17.03 1.02
N PHE A 5 -46.54 16.29 1.66
CA PHE A 5 -46.18 15.33 2.70
C PHE A 5 -45.49 14.07 2.15
N ILE A 6 -45.88 13.61 0.96
CA ILE A 6 -45.26 12.44 0.31
C ILE A 6 -43.81 12.72 -0.09
N LEU A 7 -43.51 13.93 -0.60
CA LEU A 7 -42.15 14.33 -0.97
C LEU A 7 -41.23 14.40 0.25
N CYS A 8 -41.68 14.95 1.37
CA CYS A 8 -40.87 15.03 2.61
C CYS A 8 -40.60 13.63 3.18
N SER A 9 -41.55 12.70 3.16
CA SER A 9 -41.35 11.33 3.62
C SER A 9 -40.33 10.57 2.76
N ALA A 10 -40.42 10.71 1.42
CA ALA A 10 -39.46 10.09 0.50
C ALA A 10 -38.01 10.62 0.70
N CYS A 11 -37.85 11.93 0.89
CA CYS A 11 -36.54 12.52 1.19
C CYS A 11 -35.96 12.04 2.52
N LEU A 12 -36.81 11.88 3.55
CA LEU A 12 -36.37 11.40 4.86
C LEU A 12 -35.90 9.94 4.80
N VAL A 13 -36.62 9.07 4.06
CA VAL A 13 -36.23 7.67 3.86
C VAL A 13 -34.93 7.56 3.08
N ILE A 14 -34.73 8.35 2.05
CA ILE A 14 -33.47 8.40 1.28
C ILE A 14 -32.32 8.88 2.15
N LEU A 15 -32.54 9.89 3.01
CA LEU A 15 -31.52 10.41 3.90
C LEU A 15 -31.10 9.36 4.95
N ILE A 16 -32.05 8.58 5.48
CA ILE A 16 -31.78 7.49 6.41
C ILE A 16 -31.01 6.35 5.72
N TRP A 17 -31.34 6.03 4.48
CA TRP A 17 -30.60 5.04 3.69
C TRP A 17 -29.17 5.47 3.37
N VAL A 18 -28.95 6.74 3.04
CA VAL A 18 -27.61 7.27 2.77
C VAL A 18 -26.76 7.31 4.05
N LEU A 19 -27.34 7.62 5.21
CA LEU A 19 -26.66 7.59 6.49
C LEU A 19 -26.36 6.16 6.98
N ALA A 20 -27.20 5.18 6.65
CA ALA A 20 -26.98 3.77 7.01
C ALA A 20 -25.86 3.11 6.15
N CYS A 21 -25.59 3.62 4.94
CA CYS A 21 -24.58 3.04 4.04
C CYS A 21 -23.13 3.45 4.33
N THR A 22 -22.84 4.30 5.34
CA THR A 22 -21.50 4.84 5.54
C THR A 22 -20.76 4.35 6.78
N THR A 23 -21.35 3.53 7.62
CA THR A 23 -20.65 2.96 8.78
C THR A 23 -20.05 1.60 8.42
N THR A 24 -18.79 1.58 7.97
CA THR A 24 -17.99 0.36 8.01
C THR A 24 -18.06 -0.19 9.44
N PRO A 25 -18.45 -1.47 9.65
CA PRO A 25 -18.52 -2.02 10.98
C PRO A 25 -17.18 -1.85 11.68
N LYS A 26 -17.18 -1.12 12.79
CA LYS A 26 -15.98 -0.86 13.56
C LYS A 26 -15.72 -2.12 14.40
N TYR A 27 -14.83 -2.97 13.92
CA TYR A 27 -14.43 -4.16 14.69
C TYR A 27 -13.79 -3.71 15.99
N ASN A 28 -14.29 -4.25 17.08
CA ASN A 28 -13.73 -4.03 18.41
C ASN A 28 -13.07 -5.33 18.88
N PHE A 29 -11.75 -5.34 18.93
CA PHE A 29 -11.00 -6.50 19.38
C PHE A 29 -10.84 -6.42 20.91
N PRO A 30 -11.15 -7.50 21.64
CA PRO A 30 -11.04 -7.50 23.10
C PRO A 30 -9.59 -7.41 23.56
N GLN A 31 -9.41 -7.08 24.83
CA GLN A 31 -8.10 -7.13 25.47
C GLN A 31 -7.57 -8.56 25.49
N GLY A 32 -6.28 -8.73 25.22
CA GLY A 32 -5.64 -10.03 25.12
C GLY A 32 -5.76 -10.67 23.74
N SER A 33 -6.35 -9.98 22.75
CA SER A 33 -6.40 -10.52 21.37
C SER A 33 -5.01 -10.77 20.82
N ARG A 34 -4.82 -11.94 20.20
CA ARG A 34 -3.58 -12.29 19.51
C ARG A 34 -3.66 -11.86 18.06
N VAL A 35 -2.66 -11.11 17.62
CA VAL A 35 -2.56 -10.58 16.25
C VAL A 35 -1.39 -11.23 15.54
N GLY A 36 -1.68 -11.98 14.48
CA GLY A 36 -0.66 -12.57 13.61
C GLY A 36 -0.17 -11.59 12.56
N ILE A 37 1.13 -11.58 12.30
CA ILE A 37 1.73 -10.87 11.17
C ILE A 37 2.20 -11.90 10.15
N ILE A 38 1.73 -11.79 8.91
CA ILE A 38 2.23 -12.53 7.76
C ILE A 38 2.91 -11.55 6.81
N ASN A 39 4.21 -11.72 6.63
CA ASN A 39 5.01 -10.89 5.76
C ASN A 39 5.35 -11.64 4.46
N LEU A 40 4.77 -11.17 3.36
CA LEU A 40 4.92 -11.74 2.01
C LEU A 40 5.77 -10.82 1.11
N LEU A 41 6.45 -9.83 1.66
CA LEU A 41 7.37 -9.00 0.89
C LEU A 41 8.59 -9.80 0.47
N GLU A 42 9.04 -9.56 -0.73
CA GLU A 42 10.26 -10.12 -1.28
C GLU A 42 11.48 -9.30 -0.83
N SER A 43 12.66 -9.93 -0.86
CA SER A 43 13.95 -9.29 -0.52
C SER A 43 14.67 -8.69 -1.73
N TYR A 44 13.99 -8.57 -2.85
CA TYR A 44 14.54 -7.98 -4.06
C TYR A 44 13.81 -6.70 -4.46
N ALA A 45 14.52 -5.81 -5.15
CA ALA A 45 13.96 -4.62 -5.75
C ALA A 45 13.86 -4.77 -7.27
N THR A 46 12.86 -4.17 -7.87
CA THR A 46 12.67 -4.18 -9.32
C THR A 46 13.05 -2.83 -9.90
N HIS A 47 13.90 -2.82 -10.91
CA HIS A 47 14.20 -1.64 -11.71
C HIS A 47 13.45 -1.73 -13.04
N GLN A 48 12.55 -0.79 -13.24
CA GLN A 48 11.85 -0.62 -14.51
C GLN A 48 12.37 0.62 -15.23
N ASN A 49 12.87 0.42 -16.45
CA ASN A 49 13.25 1.52 -17.32
C ASN A 49 12.22 1.70 -18.43
N PHE A 50 11.74 2.91 -18.55
CA PHE A 50 10.87 3.31 -19.62
C PHE A 50 11.53 4.36 -20.52
N SER A 51 11.60 4.06 -21.80
CA SER A 51 12.15 4.96 -22.82
C SER A 51 11.12 5.17 -23.93
N SER A 52 11.14 6.33 -24.56
CA SER A 52 10.37 6.58 -25.79
C SER A 52 10.73 5.61 -26.92
N PHE A 53 11.88 4.95 -26.83
CA PHE A 53 12.26 3.85 -27.72
C PHE A 53 11.97 2.54 -27.02
N ALA A 54 10.96 1.81 -27.49
CA ALA A 54 10.52 0.53 -26.91
C ALA A 54 11.67 -0.48 -26.73
N THR A 55 12.65 -0.47 -27.59
CA THR A 55 13.83 -1.36 -27.56
C THR A 55 14.74 -1.15 -26.33
N LYS A 56 14.57 -0.04 -25.60
CA LYS A 56 15.33 0.26 -24.37
C LYS A 56 14.53 0.07 -23.09
N ASN A 57 13.30 -0.41 -23.20
CA ASN A 57 12.49 -0.74 -22.07
C ASN A 57 12.98 -2.06 -21.47
N PHE A 58 13.09 -2.09 -20.15
CA PHE A 58 13.39 -3.32 -19.43
C PHE A 58 12.75 -3.32 -18.05
N THR A 59 12.56 -4.52 -17.54
CA THR A 59 12.25 -4.78 -16.14
C THR A 59 13.27 -5.78 -15.64
N LYS A 60 14.05 -5.42 -14.64
CA LYS A 60 15.06 -6.27 -14.03
C LYS A 60 14.86 -6.31 -12.54
N THR A 61 15.08 -7.47 -11.95
CA THR A 61 14.99 -7.71 -10.51
C THR A 61 16.38 -7.89 -9.95
N TYR A 62 16.65 -7.25 -8.82
CA TYR A 62 17.95 -7.26 -8.15
C TYR A 62 17.80 -7.66 -6.69
N PRO A 63 18.62 -8.57 -6.18
CA PRO A 63 18.79 -8.72 -4.75
C PRO A 63 19.35 -7.42 -4.18
N VAL A 64 18.73 -6.90 -3.14
CA VAL A 64 19.15 -5.66 -2.48
C VAL A 64 19.15 -5.84 -0.97
N ASP A 65 20.17 -5.30 -0.33
CA ASP A 65 20.30 -5.30 1.12
C ASP A 65 19.54 -4.13 1.77
N TRP A 66 18.29 -3.98 1.36
CA TRP A 66 17.41 -2.92 1.90
C TRP A 66 16.61 -3.37 3.11
N GLU A 67 16.63 -4.65 3.41
CA GLU A 67 15.91 -5.28 4.52
C GLU A 67 14.42 -4.87 4.61
N MET A 68 13.79 -4.61 3.47
CA MET A 68 12.41 -4.12 3.43
C MET A 68 11.41 -5.06 4.11
N PRO A 69 11.53 -6.40 3.98
CA PRO A 69 10.67 -7.31 4.74
C PRO A 69 10.83 -7.13 6.26
N ALA A 70 12.05 -7.10 6.77
CA ALA A 70 12.34 -6.92 8.20
C ALA A 70 11.86 -5.54 8.68
N TYR A 71 12.08 -4.49 7.88
CA TYR A 71 11.59 -3.15 8.18
C TYR A 71 10.07 -3.09 8.30
N ALA A 72 9.36 -3.70 7.35
CA ALA A 72 7.89 -3.70 7.33
C ALA A 72 7.32 -4.46 8.54
N GLU A 73 7.89 -5.61 8.86
CA GLU A 73 7.50 -6.41 10.02
C GLU A 73 7.77 -5.69 11.34
N GLY A 74 8.98 -5.14 11.50
CA GLY A 74 9.35 -4.35 12.68
C GLY A 74 8.42 -3.14 12.87
N ARG A 75 7.98 -2.52 11.77
CA ARG A 75 7.03 -1.41 11.82
C ARG A 75 5.64 -1.86 12.27
N LEU A 76 5.14 -2.97 11.74
CA LEU A 76 3.86 -3.56 12.15
C LEU A 76 3.89 -3.93 13.63
N ARG A 77 4.92 -4.66 14.05
CA ARG A 77 5.13 -5.09 15.44
C ARG A 77 5.15 -3.90 16.38
N THR A 78 5.98 -2.90 16.10
CA THR A 78 6.10 -1.68 16.95
C THR A 78 4.76 -0.95 17.13
N LEU A 79 3.92 -0.90 16.10
CA LEU A 79 2.64 -0.22 16.19
C LEU A 79 1.58 -1.03 16.93
N LEU A 80 1.56 -2.34 16.74
CA LEU A 80 0.62 -3.23 17.41
C LEU A 80 0.94 -3.39 18.91
N GLU A 81 2.22 -3.54 19.26
CA GLU A 81 2.69 -3.68 20.65
C GLU A 81 2.52 -2.41 21.50
N LYS A 82 2.38 -1.24 20.85
CA LYS A 82 2.01 0.00 21.58
C LYS A 82 0.61 -0.03 22.18
N ASP A 83 -0.24 -0.89 21.67
CA ASP A 83 -1.59 -1.07 22.18
C ASP A 83 -1.63 -2.32 23.08
N ALA A 84 -1.73 -2.12 24.38
CA ALA A 84 -1.71 -3.19 25.36
C ALA A 84 -2.87 -4.22 25.21
N ARG A 85 -3.79 -3.98 24.28
CA ARG A 85 -4.84 -4.94 23.94
C ARG A 85 -4.31 -6.15 23.19
N PHE A 86 -3.14 -6.05 22.53
CA PHE A 86 -2.69 -7.05 21.57
C PHE A 86 -1.43 -7.77 22.02
N THR A 87 -1.41 -9.07 21.74
CA THR A 87 -0.20 -9.89 21.75
C THR A 87 0.17 -10.20 20.32
N VAL A 88 1.36 -9.80 19.89
CA VAL A 88 1.82 -9.93 18.50
C VAL A 88 2.56 -11.24 18.28
N VAL A 89 2.18 -11.96 17.23
CA VAL A 89 2.77 -13.23 16.84
C VAL A 89 3.21 -13.15 15.38
N GLU A 90 4.44 -13.56 15.10
CA GLU A 90 4.92 -13.73 13.72
C GLU A 90 4.46 -15.09 13.18
N ILE A 91 3.78 -15.08 12.03
CA ILE A 91 3.36 -16.29 11.33
C ILE A 91 4.29 -16.49 10.13
N LYS A 92 5.15 -17.51 10.23
CA LYS A 92 6.09 -17.84 9.15
C LYS A 92 5.44 -18.74 8.12
N VAL A 93 5.45 -18.30 6.87
CA VAL A 93 5.01 -19.08 5.72
C VAL A 93 6.26 -19.48 4.94
N SER A 94 6.70 -20.72 5.11
CA SER A 94 7.95 -21.21 4.51
C SER A 94 7.77 -21.77 3.10
N GLU A 95 6.57 -22.26 2.78
CA GLU A 95 6.29 -22.85 1.48
C GLU A 95 6.02 -21.76 0.44
N GLU A 96 6.84 -21.72 -0.63
CA GLU A 96 6.76 -20.69 -1.67
C GLU A 96 5.41 -20.68 -2.39
N LEU A 97 4.85 -21.84 -2.70
CA LEU A 97 3.53 -21.94 -3.34
C LEU A 97 2.43 -21.31 -2.46
N THR A 98 2.47 -21.60 -1.15
CA THR A 98 1.52 -21.03 -0.18
C THR A 98 1.72 -19.52 -0.04
N ARG A 99 2.97 -19.03 -0.03
CA ARG A 99 3.27 -17.58 -0.03
C ARG A 99 2.65 -16.89 -1.24
N GLU A 100 2.84 -17.44 -2.44
CA GLU A 100 2.31 -16.88 -3.67
C GLU A 100 0.78 -16.93 -3.70
N GLN A 101 0.15 -18.02 -3.26
CA GLN A 101 -1.30 -18.11 -3.15
C GLN A 101 -1.88 -17.07 -2.18
N LEU A 102 -1.24 -16.87 -1.03
CA LEU A 102 -1.65 -15.82 -0.09
C LEU A 102 -1.46 -14.43 -0.68
N ARG A 103 -0.36 -14.18 -1.37
CA ARG A 103 -0.10 -12.90 -2.03
C ARG A 103 -1.19 -12.59 -3.06
N LEU A 104 -1.49 -13.52 -3.95
CA LEU A 104 -2.49 -13.33 -4.99
C LEU A 104 -3.91 -13.17 -4.42
N ASN A 105 -4.32 -14.04 -3.51
CA ASN A 105 -5.71 -14.07 -3.04
C ASN A 105 -5.98 -13.09 -1.89
N MET A 106 -5.02 -12.87 -1.00
CA MET A 106 -5.23 -12.08 0.22
C MET A 106 -4.69 -10.64 0.11
N ILE A 107 -3.82 -10.37 -0.85
CA ILE A 107 -3.33 -9.01 -1.09
C ILE A 107 -3.88 -8.50 -2.43
N GLU A 108 -3.47 -9.11 -3.53
CA GLU A 108 -3.68 -8.56 -4.87
C GLU A 108 -5.17 -8.46 -5.22
N GLN A 109 -5.92 -9.55 -5.11
CA GLN A 109 -7.35 -9.53 -5.43
C GLN A 109 -8.15 -8.61 -4.52
N VAL A 110 -7.80 -8.52 -3.23
CA VAL A 110 -8.47 -7.64 -2.27
C VAL A 110 -8.15 -6.17 -2.53
N ILE A 111 -6.88 -5.87 -2.80
CA ILE A 111 -6.42 -4.49 -3.06
C ILE A 111 -6.96 -3.95 -4.40
N LEU A 112 -7.08 -4.81 -5.41
CA LEU A 112 -7.55 -4.45 -6.75
C LEU A 112 -9.07 -4.58 -6.91
N SER A 113 -9.78 -5.13 -5.92
CA SER A 113 -11.23 -5.25 -5.95
C SER A 113 -11.90 -3.87 -6.06
N GLU A 114 -12.86 -3.77 -6.98
CA GLU A 114 -13.70 -2.58 -7.14
C GLU A 114 -14.91 -2.59 -6.18
N THR A 115 -15.14 -3.72 -5.51
CA THR A 115 -16.25 -3.87 -4.55
C THR A 115 -15.87 -3.36 -3.17
N ALA A 116 -16.80 -2.80 -2.43
CA ALA A 116 -16.62 -2.37 -1.05
C ALA A 116 -17.73 -2.94 -0.16
N PRO A 117 -17.49 -3.86 0.75
CA PRO A 117 -16.18 -4.47 1.08
C PRO A 117 -15.73 -5.50 0.03
N PRO A 118 -14.40 -5.69 -0.15
CA PRO A 118 -13.89 -6.71 -1.04
C PRO A 118 -14.30 -8.12 -0.58
N THR A 119 -14.59 -8.97 -1.55
CA THR A 119 -14.89 -10.37 -1.27
C THR A 119 -13.58 -11.13 -1.05
N VAL A 120 -13.48 -11.86 0.05
CA VAL A 120 -12.33 -12.74 0.30
C VAL A 120 -12.49 -14.02 -0.54
N PRO A 121 -11.53 -14.36 -1.41
CA PRO A 121 -11.62 -15.58 -2.20
C PRO A 121 -11.63 -16.82 -1.29
N PRO A 122 -12.52 -17.81 -1.53
CA PRO A 122 -12.61 -18.99 -0.66
C PRO A 122 -11.31 -19.79 -0.51
N GLN A 123 -10.50 -19.84 -1.57
CA GLN A 123 -9.19 -20.49 -1.53
C GLN A 123 -8.21 -19.73 -0.63
N GLY A 124 -8.16 -18.40 -0.77
CA GLY A 124 -7.34 -17.56 0.09
C GLY A 124 -7.75 -17.64 1.56
N ALA A 125 -9.07 -17.66 1.84
CA ALA A 125 -9.57 -17.84 3.18
C ALA A 125 -9.09 -19.15 3.81
N ARG A 126 -9.22 -20.28 3.10
CA ARG A 126 -8.73 -21.59 3.56
C ARG A 126 -7.21 -21.61 3.78
N SER A 127 -6.44 -21.00 2.86
CA SER A 127 -4.99 -20.91 3.02
C SER A 127 -4.60 -20.06 4.22
N LEU A 128 -5.31 -18.97 4.46
CA LEU A 128 -5.08 -18.11 5.63
C LEU A 128 -5.43 -18.82 6.93
N ASP A 129 -6.58 -19.49 7.01
CA ASP A 129 -6.97 -20.29 8.17
C ASP A 129 -5.91 -21.36 8.46
N ALA A 130 -5.48 -22.12 7.45
CA ALA A 130 -4.51 -23.19 7.63
C ALA A 130 -3.15 -22.72 8.16
N VAL A 131 -2.67 -21.55 7.73
CA VAL A 131 -1.38 -21.01 8.23
C VAL A 131 -1.52 -20.28 9.57
N SER A 132 -2.71 -19.80 9.92
CA SER A 132 -2.93 -19.05 11.16
C SER A 132 -3.41 -19.92 12.33
N ASP A 133 -4.08 -21.05 12.05
CA ASP A 133 -4.65 -21.95 13.05
C ASP A 133 -3.63 -22.42 14.12
N PRO A 134 -2.40 -22.85 13.77
CA PRO A 134 -1.42 -23.27 14.78
C PRO A 134 -1.01 -22.18 15.78
N TYR A 135 -1.30 -20.93 15.49
CA TYR A 135 -0.89 -19.78 16.30
C TYR A 135 -1.99 -19.24 17.20
N ASP A 136 -3.21 -19.75 17.09
CA ASP A 136 -4.38 -19.32 17.89
C ASP A 136 -4.54 -17.79 17.87
N VAL A 137 -4.55 -17.20 16.69
CA VAL A 137 -4.71 -15.76 16.49
C VAL A 137 -6.15 -15.41 16.13
N GLN A 138 -6.64 -14.25 16.53
CA GLN A 138 -7.98 -13.77 16.21
C GLN A 138 -7.98 -12.80 15.02
N VAL A 139 -6.83 -12.19 14.79
CA VAL A 139 -6.62 -11.21 13.71
C VAL A 139 -5.32 -11.53 13.00
N VAL A 140 -5.32 -11.38 11.69
CA VAL A 140 -4.09 -11.48 10.89
C VAL A 140 -3.92 -10.22 10.05
N VAL A 141 -2.72 -9.66 10.12
CA VAL A 141 -2.27 -8.57 9.25
C VAL A 141 -1.34 -9.17 8.20
N VAL A 142 -1.75 -9.12 6.95
CA VAL A 142 -0.96 -9.59 5.82
C VAL A 142 -0.37 -8.39 5.11
N ILE A 143 0.95 -8.35 4.93
CA ILE A 143 1.63 -7.35 4.13
C ILE A 143 2.34 -8.03 2.96
N GLY A 144 2.22 -7.47 1.77
CA GLY A 144 2.85 -8.04 0.58
C GLY A 144 2.77 -7.13 -0.63
N SER A 145 3.48 -7.53 -1.66
CA SER A 145 3.48 -6.87 -2.97
C SER A 145 2.19 -7.19 -3.75
N TYR A 146 1.76 -6.25 -4.58
CA TYR A 146 0.73 -6.49 -5.58
C TYR A 146 1.13 -5.90 -6.93
N SER A 147 0.60 -6.45 -8.02
CA SER A 147 0.74 -5.88 -9.37
C SER A 147 -0.28 -4.78 -9.59
N GLY A 148 0.14 -3.68 -10.16
CA GLY A 148 -0.77 -2.59 -10.43
C GLY A 148 -0.20 -1.55 -11.39
N PRO A 149 -1.02 -0.58 -11.81
CA PRO A 149 -0.59 0.41 -12.76
C PRO A 149 0.60 1.20 -12.22
N GLY A 150 1.65 1.29 -13.02
CA GLY A 150 2.84 2.08 -12.71
C GLY A 150 2.53 3.54 -12.44
N PRO A 151 3.50 4.26 -11.86
CA PRO A 151 3.32 5.64 -11.41
C PRO A 151 3.03 6.62 -12.56
N PHE A 152 3.29 6.22 -13.78
CA PHE A 152 3.08 7.05 -14.96
C PHE A 152 2.12 6.38 -15.93
N ARG A 153 1.05 7.09 -16.26
CA ARG A 153 0.17 6.74 -17.37
C ARG A 153 0.64 7.50 -18.61
N SER A 154 1.07 6.79 -19.65
CA SER A 154 1.07 7.33 -21.01
C SER A 154 -0.33 7.10 -21.61
N LYS A 155 -0.76 7.93 -22.57
CA LYS A 155 -2.06 7.74 -23.24
C LYS A 155 -2.19 6.37 -23.90
N ASP A 156 -1.06 5.79 -24.30
CA ASP A 156 -1.03 4.60 -25.16
C ASP A 156 -0.42 3.36 -24.49
N VAL A 157 0.18 3.47 -23.30
CA VAL A 157 0.84 2.34 -22.62
C VAL A 157 0.62 2.43 -21.11
N GLN A 158 -0.05 1.42 -20.59
CA GLN A 158 -0.16 1.21 -19.15
C GLN A 158 0.92 0.21 -18.74
N PHE A 159 1.82 0.64 -17.87
CA PHE A 159 2.83 -0.25 -17.29
C PHE A 159 2.29 -0.83 -16.01
N GLU A 160 2.48 -2.13 -15.85
CA GLU A 160 2.30 -2.78 -14.57
C GLU A 160 3.64 -2.83 -13.83
N VAL A 161 3.60 -2.48 -12.56
CA VAL A 161 4.73 -2.62 -11.64
C VAL A 161 4.30 -3.49 -10.46
N GLN A 162 5.23 -4.26 -9.95
CA GLN A 162 5.03 -5.11 -8.78
C GLN A 162 6.10 -4.81 -7.74
N GLY A 163 5.72 -4.94 -6.47
CA GLY A 163 6.66 -4.81 -5.37
C GLY A 163 7.19 -3.40 -5.20
N TYR A 164 8.48 -3.27 -4.99
CA TYR A 164 9.13 -2.00 -4.76
C TYR A 164 10.45 -1.88 -5.52
N GLY A 165 10.89 -0.65 -5.73
CA GLY A 165 12.15 -0.43 -6.44
C GLY A 165 12.26 0.93 -7.10
N LEU A 166 12.91 0.92 -8.25
CA LEU A 166 13.19 2.09 -9.06
C LEU A 166 12.40 2.09 -10.36
N PHE A 167 11.88 3.24 -10.69
CA PHE A 167 11.31 3.53 -11.99
C PHE A 167 12.10 4.64 -12.65
N THR A 168 12.66 4.37 -13.82
CA THR A 168 13.42 5.34 -14.57
C THR A 168 12.71 5.66 -15.88
N ARG A 169 12.71 6.93 -16.24
CA ARG A 169 12.05 7.40 -17.46
C ARG A 169 12.94 8.36 -18.22
N LYS A 170 13.15 8.06 -19.51
CA LYS A 170 13.75 8.97 -20.46
C LYS A 170 12.66 9.62 -21.30
N LEU A 171 12.45 10.91 -21.12
CA LEU A 171 11.48 11.70 -21.89
C LEU A 171 12.20 12.50 -22.96
N PHE A 172 11.69 12.43 -24.18
CA PHE A 172 12.02 13.38 -25.21
C PHE A 172 10.96 14.49 -25.19
N SER A 173 11.37 15.74 -25.02
CA SER A 173 10.42 16.85 -25.05
C SER A 173 10.00 17.14 -26.49
N GLY A 174 8.70 16.87 -26.77
CA GLY A 174 7.92 17.43 -27.86
C GLY A 174 8.47 17.44 -29.29
N LYS A 175 7.78 18.14 -30.16
CA LYS A 175 8.11 18.34 -31.59
C LYS A 175 9.50 18.94 -31.85
N LEU A 176 10.11 19.64 -30.90
CA LEU A 176 11.49 20.18 -31.04
C LEU A 176 12.57 19.11 -30.76
N GLY A 177 12.30 18.08 -29.98
CA GLY A 177 13.29 17.04 -29.68
C GLY A 177 13.63 16.15 -30.87
N SER A 178 12.78 16.08 -31.89
CA SER A 178 13.06 15.34 -33.13
C SER A 178 13.99 16.04 -34.07
N VAL A 179 14.07 17.38 -34.03
CA VAL A 179 14.89 18.20 -34.95
C VAL A 179 16.31 18.42 -34.41
N PHE A 180 16.48 18.44 -33.08
CA PHE A 180 17.77 18.70 -32.43
C PHE A 180 18.39 17.47 -31.76
N GLY A 181 18.18 16.29 -32.31
CA GLY A 181 19.00 15.10 -32.05
C GLY A 181 19.37 14.79 -30.58
N GLY A 182 18.46 14.92 -29.64
CA GLY A 182 18.71 14.46 -28.27
C GLY A 182 19.23 15.50 -27.27
N LEU A 183 19.38 16.76 -27.65
CA LEU A 183 19.84 17.84 -26.75
C LEU A 183 18.91 18.12 -25.56
N PHE A 184 17.65 17.67 -25.60
CA PHE A 184 16.67 17.89 -24.53
C PHE A 184 16.03 16.58 -24.05
N SER A 185 16.84 15.58 -23.71
CA SER A 185 16.32 14.39 -23.06
C SER A 185 16.30 14.59 -21.54
N PHE A 186 15.10 14.62 -20.95
CA PHE A 186 14.95 14.63 -19.51
C PHE A 186 14.97 13.19 -19.00
N ARG A 187 15.97 12.87 -18.18
CA ARG A 187 16.04 11.60 -17.45
C ARG A 187 15.53 11.84 -16.03
N LYS A 188 14.63 10.99 -15.57
CA LYS A 188 14.13 11.05 -14.21
C LYS A 188 14.09 9.65 -13.62
N ALA A 189 14.59 9.53 -12.39
CA ALA A 189 14.53 8.32 -11.60
C ALA A 189 13.62 8.56 -10.39
N TYR A 190 12.85 7.53 -10.01
CA TYR A 190 11.89 7.61 -8.92
C TYR A 190 11.87 6.30 -8.16
N SER A 191 11.73 6.39 -6.84
CA SER A 191 11.37 5.23 -6.04
C SER A 191 9.89 4.94 -6.17
N TYR A 192 9.51 3.69 -6.18
CA TYR A 192 8.11 3.28 -6.14
C TYR A 192 7.89 2.13 -5.15
N ALA A 193 6.65 1.97 -4.72
CA ALA A 193 6.20 0.80 -3.99
C ALA A 193 4.75 0.47 -4.38
N GLN A 194 4.50 -0.80 -4.66
CA GLN A 194 3.19 -1.40 -4.85
C GLN A 194 3.02 -2.44 -3.74
N ILE A 195 2.68 -1.95 -2.56
CA ILE A 195 2.59 -2.74 -1.33
C ILE A 195 1.19 -2.57 -0.75
N GLY A 196 0.56 -3.69 -0.43
CA GLY A 196 -0.73 -3.76 0.24
C GLY A 196 -0.57 -4.25 1.66
N VAL A 197 -1.36 -3.69 2.56
CA VAL A 197 -1.54 -4.16 3.94
C VAL A 197 -3.02 -4.46 4.12
N VAL A 198 -3.35 -5.70 4.42
CA VAL A 198 -4.74 -6.14 4.58
C VAL A 198 -4.91 -6.77 5.95
N VAL A 199 -5.98 -6.41 6.61
CA VAL A 199 -6.35 -6.91 7.94
C VAL A 199 -7.54 -7.84 7.81
N TYR A 200 -7.41 -9.02 8.38
CA TYR A 200 -8.45 -10.04 8.45
C TYR A 200 -8.76 -10.41 9.90
N LYS A 201 -10.02 -10.61 10.21
CA LYS A 201 -10.43 -11.44 11.32
C LYS A 201 -10.37 -12.90 10.83
N VAL A 202 -9.90 -13.82 11.66
CA VAL A 202 -9.89 -15.26 11.35
C VAL A 202 -10.92 -15.99 12.18
N GLN A 203 -11.34 -17.17 11.71
CA GLN A 203 -12.33 -18.05 12.35
C GLN A 203 -13.74 -17.44 12.52
N PRO A 204 -14.48 -17.16 11.42
CA PRO A 204 -14.13 -17.31 10.01
C PRO A 204 -13.30 -16.17 9.47
N VAL A 205 -12.61 -16.38 8.34
CA VAL A 205 -11.85 -15.32 7.67
C VAL A 205 -12.79 -14.27 7.10
N ILE A 206 -12.68 -13.07 7.64
CA ILE A 206 -13.48 -11.92 7.25
C ILE A 206 -12.53 -10.74 6.98
N TYR A 207 -12.71 -10.09 5.84
CA TYR A 207 -12.05 -8.84 5.54
C TYR A 207 -12.43 -7.75 6.55
N VAL A 208 -11.45 -7.06 7.09
CA VAL A 208 -11.65 -5.93 8.01
C VAL A 208 -11.33 -4.62 7.32
N HIS A 209 -10.10 -4.48 6.83
CA HIS A 209 -9.66 -3.27 6.12
C HIS A 209 -8.40 -3.55 5.30
N ALA A 210 -8.20 -2.73 4.26
CA ALA A 210 -6.96 -2.71 3.50
C ALA A 210 -6.46 -1.29 3.29
N ALA A 211 -5.15 -1.16 3.19
CA ALA A 211 -4.50 0.03 2.68
C ALA A 211 -3.41 -0.37 1.70
N ARG A 212 -3.17 0.48 0.73
CA ARG A 212 -2.12 0.30 -0.26
C ARG A 212 -1.28 1.55 -0.37
N THR A 213 -0.04 1.36 -0.74
CA THR A 213 0.79 2.45 -1.23
C THR A 213 0.19 2.93 -2.56
N ILE A 214 0.11 4.22 -2.73
CA ILE A 214 -0.36 4.80 -3.99
C ILE A 214 0.86 5.34 -4.71
N ALA A 215 1.37 4.59 -5.67
CA ALA A 215 2.39 5.07 -6.58
C ALA A 215 1.76 6.07 -7.57
N LYS A 216 1.36 7.25 -7.07
CA LYS A 216 0.90 8.35 -7.94
C LYS A 216 2.11 9.23 -8.26
N GLY A 217 2.29 9.56 -9.54
CA GLY A 217 3.40 10.37 -10.02
C GLY A 217 3.63 11.72 -9.32
N ARG A 218 2.63 12.22 -8.57
CA ARG A 218 2.75 13.40 -7.72
C ARG A 218 3.47 13.17 -6.38
N HIS A 219 3.57 11.92 -5.94
CA HIS A 219 4.16 11.55 -4.65
C HIS A 219 5.53 10.89 -4.77
N LEU A 220 5.96 10.65 -6.00
CA LEU A 220 7.28 10.07 -6.24
C LEU A 220 8.34 11.13 -5.98
N ARG A 221 9.26 10.81 -5.09
CA ARG A 221 10.44 11.65 -4.88
C ARG A 221 11.45 11.34 -5.98
N PRO A 222 11.89 12.34 -6.76
CA PRO A 222 12.95 12.13 -7.74
C PRO A 222 14.25 11.81 -6.99
N ILE A 223 14.99 10.84 -7.52
CA ILE A 223 16.36 10.57 -7.11
C ILE A 223 17.25 11.56 -7.85
N LYS A 224 17.99 12.35 -7.11
CA LYS A 224 18.92 13.32 -7.67
C LYS A 224 20.19 12.62 -8.14
N ASP A 225 20.76 13.11 -9.20
CA ASP A 225 22.08 12.70 -9.69
C ASP A 225 22.22 11.18 -9.94
N PHE A 226 21.11 10.54 -10.32
CA PHE A 226 21.06 9.09 -10.55
C PHE A 226 22.01 8.68 -11.69
N ASN A 227 22.89 7.71 -11.39
CA ASN A 227 23.79 7.17 -12.39
C ASN A 227 23.08 6.15 -13.31
N TRP A 228 22.80 6.56 -14.54
CA TRP A 228 22.03 5.83 -15.53
C TRP A 228 22.78 4.68 -16.20
N ASP A 229 24.09 4.66 -16.06
CA ASP A 229 24.97 3.74 -16.76
C ASP A 229 25.39 2.58 -15.87
N VAL A 230 24.91 2.55 -14.61
CA VAL A 230 25.23 1.53 -13.61
C VAL A 230 23.98 0.73 -13.27
N ASP A 231 24.11 -0.58 -13.20
CA ASP A 231 23.04 -1.45 -12.73
C ASP A 231 22.73 -1.19 -11.24
N LEU A 232 21.46 -1.38 -10.83
CA LEU A 232 20.99 -1.07 -9.49
C LEU A 232 21.87 -1.64 -8.37
N GLN A 233 22.34 -2.86 -8.54
CA GLN A 233 23.21 -3.54 -7.54
C GLN A 233 24.61 -2.90 -7.40
N ASN A 234 25.03 -2.09 -8.36
CA ASN A 234 26.32 -1.43 -8.40
C ASN A 234 26.25 0.07 -8.13
N LEU A 235 25.05 0.57 -7.79
CA LEU A 235 24.88 1.96 -7.41
C LEU A 235 25.60 2.26 -6.07
N PRO A 236 26.14 3.46 -5.90
CA PRO A 236 26.65 3.90 -4.63
C PRO A 236 25.59 3.82 -3.52
N GLU A 237 25.98 3.50 -2.30
CA GLU A 237 25.07 3.40 -1.15
C GLU A 237 24.21 4.67 -0.98
N SER A 238 24.80 5.85 -1.19
CA SER A 238 24.07 7.13 -1.12
C SER A 238 22.92 7.26 -2.13
N GLU A 239 23.05 6.66 -3.32
CA GLU A 239 21.98 6.62 -4.31
C GLU A 239 20.93 5.57 -3.95
N LEU A 240 21.37 4.41 -3.43
CA LEU A 240 20.49 3.37 -2.92
C LEU A 240 19.67 3.88 -1.74
N ASP A 241 20.25 4.64 -0.83
CA ASP A 241 19.55 5.25 0.30
C ASP A 241 18.49 6.26 -0.14
N GLN A 242 18.77 7.05 -1.17
CA GLN A 242 17.76 7.95 -1.75
C GLN A 242 16.54 7.20 -2.30
N ALA A 243 16.72 5.95 -2.74
CA ALA A 243 15.62 5.08 -3.16
C ALA A 243 14.93 4.40 -1.96
N LYS A 244 15.70 3.90 -1.01
CA LYS A 244 15.27 3.15 0.17
C LYS A 244 14.33 3.96 1.08
N PHE A 245 14.73 5.16 1.48
CA PHE A 245 13.95 5.98 2.42
C PHE A 245 12.53 6.34 1.94
N PRO A 246 12.30 6.74 0.68
CA PRO A 246 10.94 6.94 0.21
C PRO A 246 10.08 5.67 0.24
N ILE A 247 10.67 4.49 -0.05
CA ILE A 247 9.96 3.20 -0.02
C ILE A 247 9.54 2.89 1.43
N GLN A 248 10.43 3.07 2.40
CA GLN A 248 10.09 2.94 3.82
C GLN A 248 8.96 3.90 4.23
N GLY A 249 8.98 5.12 3.71
CA GLY A 249 7.91 6.10 3.91
C GLY A 249 6.55 5.61 3.37
N TYR A 250 6.52 4.98 2.20
CA TYR A 250 5.30 4.40 1.64
C TYR A 250 4.79 3.23 2.47
N ILE A 251 5.68 2.35 2.92
CA ILE A 251 5.34 1.23 3.83
C ILE A 251 4.70 1.79 5.12
N ASN A 252 5.33 2.78 5.73
CA ASN A 252 4.82 3.40 6.95
C ASN A 252 3.42 3.98 6.77
N GLU A 253 3.16 4.65 5.65
CA GLU A 253 1.86 5.21 5.35
C GLU A 253 0.78 4.12 5.21
N ALA A 254 1.08 3.07 4.42
CA ALA A 254 0.15 1.95 4.22
C ALA A 254 -0.15 1.22 5.52
N VAL A 255 0.88 0.91 6.32
CA VAL A 255 0.74 0.23 7.61
C VAL A 255 -0.09 1.08 8.58
N ASN A 256 0.27 2.34 8.78
CA ASN A 256 -0.46 3.23 9.68
C ASN A 256 -1.94 3.33 9.27
N LYS A 257 -2.21 3.51 8.00
CA LYS A 257 -3.58 3.64 7.48
C LYS A 257 -4.39 2.35 7.66
N ALA A 258 -3.81 1.18 7.38
CA ALA A 258 -4.47 -0.09 7.55
C ALA A 258 -4.83 -0.34 9.02
N LEU A 259 -3.86 -0.21 9.92
CA LEU A 259 -4.04 -0.48 11.34
C LEU A 259 -5.02 0.50 12.01
N GLN A 260 -4.93 1.79 11.71
CA GLN A 260 -5.87 2.79 12.25
C GLN A 260 -7.30 2.53 11.80
N LYS A 261 -7.51 2.24 10.53
CA LYS A 261 -8.84 1.96 9.99
C LYS A 261 -9.42 0.64 10.47
N ALA A 262 -8.58 -0.35 10.73
CA ALA A 262 -8.96 -1.61 11.33
C ALA A 262 -9.15 -1.54 12.86
N ASN A 263 -8.93 -0.39 13.49
CA ASN A 263 -8.98 -0.19 14.95
C ASN A 263 -7.96 -1.06 15.72
N LEU A 264 -6.81 -1.28 15.11
CA LEU A 264 -5.67 -2.02 15.69
C LEU A 264 -4.59 -1.10 16.29
N THR A 265 -4.79 0.21 16.29
CA THR A 265 -3.94 1.18 16.96
C THR A 265 -4.80 2.26 17.60
N ALA A 266 -4.29 2.87 18.66
CA ALA A 266 -4.95 4.01 19.26
C ALA A 266 -5.17 5.11 18.20
N PRO A 267 -6.32 5.82 18.21
CA PRO A 267 -6.53 6.94 17.31
C PRO A 267 -5.44 7.99 17.56
N PRO A 268 -4.98 8.68 16.50
CA PRO A 268 -4.04 9.77 16.68
C PRO A 268 -4.62 10.79 17.66
N PRO A 269 -3.80 11.38 18.52
CA PRO A 269 -4.27 12.43 19.43
C PRO A 269 -4.97 13.52 18.58
N PRO A 270 -6.06 14.09 19.07
CA PRO A 270 -6.75 15.16 18.37
C PRO A 270 -5.73 16.23 18.00
N LYS A 271 -5.71 16.63 16.72
CA LYS A 271 -4.88 17.75 16.31
C LYS A 271 -5.22 18.90 17.25
N LYS A 272 -4.22 19.38 18.01
CA LYS A 272 -4.39 20.62 18.78
C LYS A 272 -4.95 21.64 17.81
N VAL A 273 -6.19 22.02 18.01
CA VAL A 273 -6.77 23.17 17.33
C VAL A 273 -5.80 24.28 17.70
N ARG A 274 -5.10 24.85 16.71
CA ARG A 274 -4.39 26.11 16.96
C ARG A 274 -5.47 27.01 17.51
N GLU A 275 -5.30 27.43 18.74
CA GLU A 275 -6.03 28.59 19.28
C GLU A 275 -5.78 29.71 18.26
N MET A 276 -6.72 29.85 17.35
CA MET A 276 -6.77 31.02 16.51
C MET A 276 -7.13 32.15 17.44
N ASP A 277 -6.15 33.01 17.65
CA ASP A 277 -6.26 34.38 18.06
C ASP A 277 -7.60 34.75 18.67
N GLN A 278 -7.67 34.72 20.00
CA GLN A 278 -8.68 35.52 20.69
C GLN A 278 -8.47 36.98 20.25
N PRO A 279 -9.49 37.65 19.72
CA PRO A 279 -9.37 39.05 19.41
C PRO A 279 -8.96 39.77 20.72
N PRO A 280 -8.08 40.78 20.66
CA PRO A 280 -7.69 41.52 21.83
C PRO A 280 -8.95 42.11 22.50
N SER A 281 -9.15 41.82 23.77
CA SER A 281 -10.19 42.44 24.59
C SER A 281 -9.99 43.94 24.56
N LEU A 282 -10.98 44.65 24.03
CA LEU A 282 -11.09 46.11 24.10
C LEU A 282 -11.30 46.58 25.54
#